data_15a7a132382117daf883f4d459f7ff93
#
_entry.id   15a7a132382117daf883f4d459f7ff93
#
_cell.length_a   1.000
_cell.length_b   1.000
_cell.length_c   1.000
_cell.angle_alpha   90.00
_cell.angle_beta   90.00
_cell.angle_gamma   90.00
#
_symmetry.space_group_name_H-M   'P 1'
#
loop_
_entity.id
_entity.type
_entity.pdbx_description
1 polymer ?
#
loop_
_entity_poly.entity_id
_entity_poly.type
_entity_poly.pdbx_seq_one_letter_code
_entity_poly.pdbx_strand_id
1 'polypeptide(L)'
;RNIDLEYCKEFENKERVFEVNFLRGILNKIEGHHLRHRIFDKESEIKIPHKWYPYLSDFNHEKNNRPDGNDLPNGNPIEGEGKKELWNRNAMFHVAVENSKHNNYFTDKIIDCFCTKTVPIYWGAPYIGDFYDDRGIIHFEDENELVDIINKLTPQDYYDMKGFIDVNYQRALENSNFFKRIEEFIDELIEINNL
;
A
#
# COMPACT_ATOMS: atom_id res chain seq x y z
N ARG A 1 12.66 4.53 -4.59
CA ARG A 1 13.05 4.17 -3.21
C ARG A 1 13.69 2.80 -3.26
N ASN A 2 14.88 2.62 -2.69
CA ASN A 2 15.43 1.30 -2.49
C ASN A 2 14.59 0.59 -1.42
N ILE A 3 14.02 -0.54 -1.75
CA ILE A 3 13.35 -1.41 -0.78
C ILE A 3 14.47 -2.08 0.02
N ASP A 4 14.38 -2.01 1.33
CA ASP A 4 15.29 -2.74 2.20
C ASP A 4 14.90 -4.23 2.19
N LEU A 5 15.75 -5.04 1.55
CA LEU A 5 15.53 -6.48 1.42
C LEU A 5 15.56 -7.20 2.78
N GLU A 6 16.35 -6.74 3.74
CA GLU A 6 16.37 -7.31 5.09
C GLU A 6 15.05 -7.05 5.78
N TYR A 7 14.52 -5.84 5.64
CA TYR A 7 13.21 -5.48 6.13
C TYR A 7 12.10 -6.39 5.56
N CYS A 8 12.10 -6.62 4.24
CA CYS A 8 11.10 -7.51 3.61
C CYS A 8 11.14 -8.94 4.18
N LYS A 9 12.32 -9.47 4.47
CA LYS A 9 12.51 -10.82 5.03
C LYS A 9 11.89 -10.98 6.42
N GLU A 10 11.79 -9.92 7.21
CA GLU A 10 11.13 -9.95 8.51
C GLU A 10 9.66 -10.40 8.43
N PHE A 11 9.04 -10.24 7.26
CA PHE A 11 7.61 -10.57 7.05
C PHE A 11 7.37 -11.97 6.51
N GLU A 12 8.38 -12.71 6.10
CA GLU A 12 8.22 -14.03 5.47
C GLU A 12 7.43 -15.01 6.36
N ASN A 13 7.69 -14.98 7.67
CA ASN A 13 7.09 -15.91 8.63
C ASN A 13 6.29 -15.20 9.73
N LYS A 14 5.89 -13.94 9.52
CA LYS A 14 5.20 -13.17 10.54
C LYS A 14 3.74 -13.60 10.64
N GLU A 15 3.27 -13.80 11.86
CA GLU A 15 1.85 -14.05 12.13
C GLU A 15 1.01 -12.84 11.68
N ARG A 16 -0.11 -13.12 10.99
CA ARG A 16 -1.00 -12.12 10.43
C ARG A 16 -2.18 -11.86 11.31
N VAL A 17 -2.53 -10.59 11.44
CA VAL A 17 -3.71 -10.14 12.17
C VAL A 17 -4.81 -9.80 11.17
N PHE A 18 -6.02 -10.31 11.41
CA PHE A 18 -7.19 -9.92 10.64
C PHE A 18 -7.56 -8.48 10.95
N GLU A 19 -7.07 -7.59 10.11
CA GLU A 19 -7.22 -6.15 10.24
C GLU A 19 -7.03 -5.52 8.86
N VAL A 20 -7.74 -4.42 8.59
CA VAL A 20 -7.50 -3.56 7.43
C VAL A 20 -6.81 -2.28 7.87
N ASN A 21 -5.68 -1.98 7.25
CA ASN A 21 -4.93 -0.77 7.54
C ASN A 21 -5.16 0.30 6.47
N PHE A 22 -5.18 1.54 6.91
CA PHE A 22 -5.34 2.73 6.07
C PHE A 22 -4.21 3.72 6.34
N LEU A 23 -3.74 4.37 5.27
CA LEU A 23 -2.82 5.50 5.36
C LEU A 23 -3.55 6.78 4.95
N ARG A 24 -3.59 7.76 5.84
CA ARG A 24 -4.18 9.08 5.57
C ARG A 24 -3.14 10.19 5.71
N GLY A 25 -3.04 11.05 4.67
CA GLY A 25 -2.34 12.33 4.73
C GLY A 25 -3.31 13.50 4.73
N ILE A 26 -2.81 14.70 5.03
CA ILE A 26 -3.61 15.95 5.05
C ILE A 26 -3.77 16.58 3.65
N LEU A 27 -3.02 16.11 2.66
CA LEU A 27 -3.06 16.70 1.31
C LEU A 27 -4.43 16.47 0.68
N ASN A 28 -4.94 17.54 0.03
CA ASN A 28 -6.24 17.56 -0.65
C ASN A 28 -6.13 18.29 -1.99
N LYS A 29 -5.29 17.79 -2.92
CA LYS A 29 -4.95 18.48 -4.17
C LYS A 29 -5.29 17.71 -5.44
N ILE A 30 -5.37 16.39 -5.36
CA ILE A 30 -5.52 15.49 -6.50
C ILE A 30 -6.47 14.34 -6.15
N GLU A 31 -6.92 13.61 -7.16
CA GLU A 31 -7.99 12.62 -7.07
C GLU A 31 -7.79 11.60 -5.93
N GLY A 32 -6.61 10.99 -5.85
CA GLY A 32 -6.32 10.01 -4.81
C GLY A 32 -6.29 10.61 -3.39
N HIS A 33 -5.96 11.92 -3.24
CA HIS A 33 -6.11 12.59 -1.95
C HIS A 33 -7.58 12.74 -1.57
N HIS A 34 -8.41 13.20 -2.53
CA HIS A 34 -9.85 13.35 -2.33
C HIS A 34 -10.51 12.02 -1.98
N LEU A 35 -10.13 10.95 -2.69
CA LEU A 35 -10.65 9.61 -2.42
C LEU A 35 -10.30 9.14 -0.98
N ARG A 36 -9.06 9.34 -0.51
CA ARG A 36 -8.68 8.99 0.87
C ARG A 36 -9.49 9.75 1.92
N HIS A 37 -9.83 11.01 1.66
CA HIS A 37 -10.69 11.78 2.56
C HIS A 37 -12.11 11.22 2.57
N ARG A 38 -12.73 10.95 1.40
CA ARG A 38 -14.06 10.33 1.32
C ARG A 38 -14.13 8.95 1.98
N ILE A 39 -13.06 8.14 1.84
CA ILE A 39 -12.94 6.86 2.55
C ILE A 39 -12.94 7.08 4.06
N PHE A 40 -12.20 8.07 4.55
CA PHE A 40 -12.15 8.39 5.97
C PHE A 40 -13.51 8.85 6.51
N ASP A 41 -14.26 9.65 5.74
CA ASP A 41 -15.60 10.10 6.13
C ASP A 41 -16.59 8.93 6.30
N LYS A 42 -16.26 7.76 5.73
CA LYS A 42 -17.04 6.50 5.86
C LYS A 42 -16.51 5.53 6.92
N GLU A 43 -15.56 5.93 7.74
CA GLU A 43 -14.95 5.06 8.75
C GLU A 43 -16.00 4.37 9.64
N SER A 44 -17.05 5.10 10.07
CA SER A 44 -18.11 4.54 10.91
C SER A 44 -18.95 3.43 10.26
N GLU A 45 -18.86 3.28 8.92
CA GLU A 45 -19.53 2.22 8.17
C GLU A 45 -18.70 0.93 8.09
N ILE A 46 -17.40 0.96 8.47
CA ILE A 46 -16.49 -0.19 8.47
C ILE A 46 -16.72 -1.02 9.74
N LYS A 47 -17.10 -2.29 9.58
CA LYS A 47 -17.54 -3.18 10.66
C LYS A 47 -16.48 -4.16 11.16
N ILE A 48 -15.39 -4.34 10.40
CA ILE A 48 -14.31 -5.26 10.75
C ILE A 48 -13.16 -4.50 11.45
N PRO A 49 -12.24 -5.20 12.14
CA PRO A 49 -11.08 -4.55 12.75
C PRO A 49 -10.27 -3.76 11.73
N HIS A 50 -10.01 -2.51 12.03
CA HIS A 50 -9.26 -1.62 11.15
C HIS A 50 -8.45 -0.58 11.93
N LYS A 51 -7.39 -0.04 11.28
CA LYS A 51 -6.54 1.01 11.85
C LYS A 51 -6.19 2.08 10.83
N TRP A 52 -6.20 3.33 11.29
CA TRP A 52 -5.74 4.48 10.56
C TRP A 52 -4.35 4.91 11.00
N TYR A 53 -3.45 5.08 10.03
CA TYR A 53 -2.11 5.60 10.28
C TYR A 53 -1.97 6.98 9.64
N PRO A 54 -1.60 8.01 10.42
CA PRO A 54 -1.34 9.33 9.88
C PRO A 54 -0.02 9.36 9.12
N TYR A 55 0.07 10.16 8.08
CA TYR A 55 1.32 10.43 7.41
C TYR A 55 2.15 11.43 8.24
N LEU A 56 3.34 11.02 8.67
CA LEU A 56 4.12 11.72 9.72
C LEU A 56 4.68 13.09 9.33
N SER A 57 4.83 13.43 8.04
CA SER A 57 5.18 14.79 7.64
C SER A 57 4.15 15.83 8.11
N ASP A 58 2.98 15.36 8.49
CA ASP A 58 1.86 16.20 8.87
C ASP A 58 1.91 16.61 10.35
N PHE A 59 2.76 15.96 11.17
CA PHE A 59 2.89 16.27 12.60
C PHE A 59 3.95 17.32 12.95
N ASN A 60 4.89 17.61 12.04
CA ASN A 60 5.95 18.60 12.27
C ASN A 60 5.54 20.04 11.96
N HIS A 61 4.32 20.31 11.56
CA HIS A 61 3.81 21.66 11.42
C HIS A 61 3.05 22.08 12.69
N GLU A 62 3.61 23.01 13.43
CA GLU A 62 3.08 23.64 14.66
C GLU A 62 1.71 24.34 14.50
N LYS A 63 0.99 24.07 13.44
CA LYS A 63 -0.36 24.60 13.22
C LYS A 63 -1.31 23.46 12.89
N ASN A 64 -2.00 22.98 13.91
CA ASN A 64 -3.19 22.13 13.85
C ASN A 64 -4.37 22.78 13.09
N ASN A 65 -4.14 23.27 11.87
CA ASN A 65 -5.23 23.67 10.98
C ASN A 65 -5.57 22.47 10.10
N ARG A 66 -6.22 21.48 10.68
CA ARG A 66 -6.98 20.51 9.90
C ARG A 66 -8.17 21.20 9.29
N PRO A 67 -8.49 20.98 8.00
CA PRO A 67 -9.68 21.56 7.39
C PRO A 67 -10.99 21.15 8.07
N ASP A 68 -10.98 20.04 8.82
CA ASP A 68 -12.15 19.41 9.42
C ASP A 68 -12.15 19.37 10.97
N GLY A 69 -11.08 19.83 11.63
CA GLY A 69 -11.02 19.94 13.10
C GLY A 69 -11.09 18.61 13.88
N ASN A 70 -11.14 17.46 13.21
CA ASN A 70 -11.30 16.17 13.85
C ASN A 70 -9.96 15.56 14.28
N ASP A 71 -9.90 15.03 15.49
CA ASP A 71 -8.79 14.25 15.98
C ASP A 71 -8.70 12.92 15.21
N LEU A 72 -7.47 12.43 14.99
CA LEU A 72 -7.28 11.12 14.38
C LEU A 72 -7.94 10.06 15.25
N PRO A 73 -8.85 9.25 14.71
CA PRO A 73 -9.41 8.17 15.49
C PRO A 73 -8.30 7.16 15.80
N ASN A 74 -8.12 6.87 17.09
CA ASN A 74 -7.36 5.76 17.65
C ASN A 74 -5.89 5.54 17.21
N GLY A 75 -5.24 6.49 16.57
CA GLY A 75 -3.85 6.38 16.16
C GLY A 75 -2.93 7.31 16.95
N ASN A 76 -2.21 6.81 17.93
CA ASN A 76 -1.05 7.53 18.46
C ASN A 76 -0.01 7.69 17.35
N PRO A 77 0.65 8.86 17.23
CA PRO A 77 1.79 9.01 16.33
C PRO A 77 2.83 7.95 16.66
N ILE A 78 3.27 7.22 15.66
CA ILE A 78 4.33 6.25 15.85
C ILE A 78 5.63 7.04 15.96
N GLU A 79 6.24 7.09 17.15
CA GLU A 79 7.55 7.68 17.38
C GLU A 79 8.64 6.74 16.84
N GLY A 80 9.60 7.26 16.08
CA GLY A 80 10.76 6.48 15.61
C GLY A 80 11.14 6.73 14.14
N GLU A 81 12.30 6.28 13.74
CA GLU A 81 12.77 6.26 12.36
C GLU A 81 12.12 5.11 11.56
N GLY A 82 11.93 5.26 10.26
CA GLY A 82 11.42 4.20 9.39
C GLY A 82 9.88 4.01 9.37
N LYS A 83 9.18 5.01 9.57
CA LYS A 83 7.76 5.12 9.96
C LYS A 83 6.71 4.60 8.96
N LYS A 84 7.01 4.60 7.66
CA LYS A 84 6.15 4.00 6.63
C LYS A 84 6.02 2.48 6.77
N GLU A 85 6.96 1.88 7.44
CA GLU A 85 7.16 0.44 7.53
C GLU A 85 6.33 -0.21 8.65
N LEU A 86 5.82 0.61 9.57
CA LEU A 86 5.13 0.10 10.76
C LEU A 86 3.65 -0.21 10.53
N TRP A 87 3.00 0.51 9.64
CA TRP A 87 1.57 0.42 9.42
C TRP A 87 1.11 -0.87 8.70
N ASN A 88 2.03 -1.54 7.95
CA ASN A 88 1.72 -2.79 7.28
C ASN A 88 2.17 -4.06 8.03
N ARG A 89 2.82 -3.90 9.19
CA ARG A 89 3.61 -4.99 9.78
C ARG A 89 2.91 -6.34 9.94
N ASN A 90 1.65 -6.37 10.30
CA ASN A 90 0.95 -7.61 10.60
C ASN A 90 -0.43 -7.70 9.99
N ALA A 91 -0.96 -6.64 9.41
CA ALA A 91 -2.30 -6.64 8.86
C ALA A 91 -2.40 -7.60 7.67
N MET A 92 -3.52 -8.29 7.57
CA MET A 92 -3.85 -9.10 6.40
C MET A 92 -4.13 -8.24 5.18
N PHE A 93 -4.74 -7.06 5.37
CA PHE A 93 -5.18 -6.19 4.29
C PHE A 93 -4.73 -4.74 4.50
N HIS A 94 -4.48 -4.04 3.40
CA HIS A 94 -4.19 -2.60 3.42
C HIS A 94 -4.84 -1.88 2.24
N VAL A 95 -5.46 -0.73 2.51
CA VAL A 95 -6.04 0.12 1.47
C VAL A 95 -4.96 1.01 0.84
N ALA A 96 -4.53 0.62 -0.35
CA ALA A 96 -3.49 1.31 -1.10
C ALA A 96 -4.12 2.18 -2.21
N VAL A 97 -4.16 3.49 -1.97
CA VAL A 97 -4.69 4.47 -2.92
C VAL A 97 -3.55 5.28 -3.52
N GLU A 98 -3.35 5.21 -4.83
CA GLU A 98 -2.38 6.05 -5.53
C GLU A 98 -2.83 7.53 -5.56
N ASN A 99 -1.93 8.41 -5.96
CA ASN A 99 -2.25 9.83 -6.05
C ASN A 99 -3.16 10.16 -7.24
N SER A 100 -3.05 9.36 -8.31
CA SER A 100 -3.88 9.45 -9.52
C SER A 100 -3.98 8.09 -10.19
N LYS A 101 -4.99 7.90 -11.04
CA LYS A 101 -5.27 6.68 -11.78
C LYS A 101 -4.77 6.83 -13.23
N HIS A 102 -3.56 6.37 -13.51
CA HIS A 102 -2.96 6.37 -14.85
C HIS A 102 -2.34 5.03 -15.19
N ASN A 103 -2.25 4.72 -16.48
CA ASN A 103 -1.55 3.53 -16.97
C ASN A 103 -0.10 3.55 -16.47
N ASN A 104 0.37 2.42 -15.95
CA ASN A 104 1.75 2.21 -15.48
C ASN A 104 2.19 3.15 -14.35
N TYR A 105 1.26 3.87 -13.71
CA TYR A 105 1.57 4.70 -12.56
C TYR A 105 1.18 3.96 -11.28
N PHE A 106 2.15 3.34 -10.67
CA PHE A 106 2.07 2.76 -9.33
C PHE A 106 3.33 3.09 -8.55
N THR A 107 3.24 3.10 -7.24
CA THR A 107 4.31 3.59 -6.37
C THR A 107 4.59 2.64 -5.21
N ASP A 108 5.38 3.14 -4.25
CA ASP A 108 5.67 2.47 -2.99
C ASP A 108 4.40 1.99 -2.24
N LYS A 109 3.22 2.54 -2.53
CA LYS A 109 1.99 2.19 -1.81
C LYS A 109 1.56 0.74 -2.01
N ILE A 110 1.54 0.27 -3.25
CA ILE A 110 1.22 -1.14 -3.53
C ILE A 110 2.44 -2.03 -3.33
N ILE A 111 3.65 -1.55 -3.65
CA ILE A 111 4.89 -2.30 -3.49
C ILE A 111 5.15 -2.62 -2.01
N ASP A 112 4.95 -1.66 -1.12
CA ASP A 112 5.09 -1.87 0.33
C ASP A 112 4.11 -2.96 0.84
N CYS A 113 2.90 -3.08 0.25
CA CYS A 113 1.99 -4.18 0.55
C CYS A 113 2.60 -5.54 0.18
N PHE A 114 3.16 -5.66 -1.02
CA PHE A 114 3.80 -6.91 -1.44
C PHE A 114 5.01 -7.26 -0.59
N CYS A 115 5.88 -6.28 -0.32
CA CYS A 115 7.07 -6.46 0.53
C CYS A 115 6.73 -6.88 1.96
N THR A 116 5.57 -6.52 2.46
CA THR A 116 5.09 -6.94 3.78
C THR A 116 4.13 -8.12 3.75
N LYS A 117 3.93 -8.74 2.57
CA LYS A 117 2.97 -9.85 2.36
C LYS A 117 1.54 -9.52 2.83
N THR A 118 1.15 -8.27 2.68
CA THR A 118 -0.20 -7.77 2.97
C THR A 118 -1.00 -7.72 1.67
N VAL A 119 -2.25 -8.15 1.66
CA VAL A 119 -3.12 -8.05 0.48
C VAL A 119 -3.49 -6.58 0.26
N PRO A 120 -3.12 -5.97 -0.88
CA PRO A 120 -3.58 -4.62 -1.20
C PRO A 120 -5.04 -4.62 -1.62
N ILE A 121 -5.84 -3.72 -1.04
CA ILE A 121 -7.12 -3.27 -1.59
C ILE A 121 -6.80 -1.98 -2.33
N TYR A 122 -6.76 -2.05 -3.66
CA TYR A 122 -6.01 -1.12 -4.50
C TYR A 122 -6.87 -0.23 -5.39
N TRP A 123 -6.53 1.04 -5.39
CA TRP A 123 -6.98 2.02 -6.36
C TRP A 123 -5.79 2.73 -7.00
N GLY A 124 -5.58 2.55 -8.30
CA GLY A 124 -4.43 3.13 -9.01
C GLY A 124 -4.32 2.66 -10.45
N ALA A 125 -3.15 2.19 -10.87
CA ALA A 125 -2.87 1.79 -12.25
C ALA A 125 -3.84 0.72 -12.76
N PRO A 126 -4.60 0.96 -13.85
CA PRO A 126 -5.58 0.01 -14.39
C PRO A 126 -4.95 -1.31 -14.89
N TYR A 127 -3.70 -1.25 -15.33
CA TYR A 127 -2.97 -2.40 -15.90
C TYR A 127 -1.88 -2.91 -14.95
N ILE A 128 -2.11 -2.85 -13.64
CA ILE A 128 -1.16 -3.35 -12.65
C ILE A 128 -0.87 -4.85 -12.83
N GLY A 129 -1.81 -5.60 -13.38
CA GLY A 129 -1.68 -7.02 -13.72
C GLY A 129 -0.58 -7.35 -14.72
N ASP A 130 -0.12 -6.37 -15.52
CA ASP A 130 1.02 -6.55 -16.44
C ASP A 130 2.35 -6.69 -15.66
N PHE A 131 2.40 -6.22 -14.44
CA PHE A 131 3.61 -6.19 -13.58
C PHE A 131 3.54 -7.19 -12.43
N TYR A 132 2.36 -7.38 -11.85
CA TYR A 132 2.11 -8.22 -10.69
C TYR A 132 0.99 -9.22 -10.95
N ASP A 133 0.89 -10.26 -10.14
CA ASP A 133 -0.23 -11.22 -10.24
C ASP A 133 -1.50 -10.55 -9.68
N ASP A 134 -2.42 -10.22 -10.55
CA ASP A 134 -3.66 -9.49 -10.25
C ASP A 134 -4.57 -10.25 -9.28
N ARG A 135 -4.46 -11.58 -9.21
CA ARG A 135 -5.17 -12.42 -8.24
C ARG A 135 -4.75 -12.18 -6.79
N GLY A 136 -3.61 -11.53 -6.57
CA GLY A 136 -3.13 -11.08 -5.26
C GLY A 136 -3.52 -9.63 -4.94
N ILE A 137 -4.46 -9.04 -5.68
CA ILE A 137 -4.88 -7.64 -5.54
C ILE A 137 -6.41 -7.59 -5.51
N ILE A 138 -6.97 -6.84 -4.58
CA ILE A 138 -8.41 -6.54 -4.54
C ILE A 138 -8.59 -5.14 -5.10
N HIS A 139 -9.34 -4.98 -6.20
CA HIS A 139 -9.60 -3.69 -6.81
C HIS A 139 -10.88 -3.05 -6.29
N PHE A 140 -10.93 -1.70 -6.29
CA PHE A 140 -12.13 -0.94 -6.03
C PHE A 140 -12.10 0.38 -6.82
N GLU A 141 -13.28 0.98 -7.05
CA GLU A 141 -13.41 2.22 -7.83
C GLU A 141 -13.75 3.44 -6.96
N ASP A 142 -14.57 3.27 -5.93
CA ASP A 142 -14.99 4.36 -5.05
C ASP A 142 -15.10 3.92 -3.57
N GLU A 143 -15.36 4.89 -2.70
CA GLU A 143 -15.45 4.68 -1.26
C GLU A 143 -16.62 3.79 -0.83
N ASN A 144 -17.71 3.72 -1.61
CA ASN A 144 -18.87 2.89 -1.27
C ASN A 144 -18.55 1.43 -1.57
N GLU A 145 -18.02 1.15 -2.76
CA GLU A 145 -17.56 -0.18 -3.15
C GLU A 145 -16.48 -0.69 -2.19
N LEU A 146 -15.53 0.19 -1.79
CA LEU A 146 -14.51 -0.16 -0.81
C LEU A 146 -15.10 -0.64 0.52
N VAL A 147 -16.05 0.10 1.08
CA VAL A 147 -16.71 -0.28 2.35
C VAL A 147 -17.46 -1.59 2.20
N ASP A 148 -18.14 -1.81 1.07
CA ASP A 148 -18.83 -3.07 0.79
C ASP A 148 -17.88 -4.26 0.67
N ILE A 149 -16.72 -4.08 0.04
CA ILE A 149 -15.66 -5.08 -0.05
C ILE A 149 -15.13 -5.39 1.35
N ILE A 150 -14.68 -4.36 2.08
CA ILE A 150 -14.08 -4.53 3.41
C ILE A 150 -15.00 -5.26 4.36
N ASN A 151 -16.28 -4.91 4.40
CA ASN A 151 -17.24 -5.50 5.30
C ASN A 151 -17.59 -6.98 4.99
N LYS A 152 -17.17 -7.50 3.85
CA LYS A 152 -17.32 -8.92 3.46
C LYS A 152 -16.05 -9.73 3.68
N LEU A 153 -14.90 -9.08 3.93
CA LEU A 153 -13.62 -9.77 4.11
C LEU A 153 -13.64 -10.65 5.36
N THR A 154 -12.95 -11.76 5.23
CA THR A 154 -12.70 -12.73 6.29
C THR A 154 -11.20 -13.09 6.34
N PRO A 155 -10.70 -13.69 7.42
CA PRO A 155 -9.34 -14.23 7.43
C PRO A 155 -9.06 -15.24 6.31
N GLN A 156 -10.09 -15.98 5.88
CA GLN A 156 -9.96 -17.00 4.84
C GLN A 156 -9.59 -16.38 3.49
N ASP A 157 -10.14 -15.20 3.16
CA ASP A 157 -9.82 -14.50 1.91
C ASP A 157 -8.31 -14.19 1.81
N TYR A 158 -7.67 -13.82 2.91
CA TYR A 158 -6.23 -13.64 2.95
C TYR A 158 -5.47 -14.95 2.64
N TYR A 159 -5.88 -16.06 3.27
CA TYR A 159 -5.21 -17.34 3.06
C TYR A 159 -5.44 -17.90 1.67
N ASP A 160 -6.59 -17.66 1.06
CA ASP A 160 -6.89 -18.05 -0.32
C ASP A 160 -6.02 -17.26 -1.32
N MET A 161 -5.68 -16.01 -1.00
CA MET A 161 -4.82 -15.15 -1.82
C MET A 161 -3.32 -15.34 -1.54
N LYS A 162 -2.93 -16.05 -0.50
CA LYS A 162 -1.54 -16.14 -0.01
C LYS A 162 -0.55 -16.57 -1.09
N GLY A 163 -0.89 -17.54 -1.93
CA GLY A 163 -0.01 -17.99 -3.01
C GLY A 163 0.29 -16.90 -4.03
N PHE A 164 -0.68 -16.06 -4.34
CA PHE A 164 -0.51 -14.94 -5.27
C PHE A 164 0.27 -13.78 -4.64
N ILE A 165 0.06 -13.52 -3.35
CA ILE A 165 0.86 -12.57 -2.58
C ILE A 165 2.32 -13.01 -2.51
N ASP A 166 2.60 -14.30 -2.31
CA ASP A 166 3.97 -14.81 -2.31
C ASP A 166 4.65 -14.62 -3.69
N VAL A 167 3.93 -14.77 -4.80
CA VAL A 167 4.43 -14.44 -6.15
C VAL A 167 4.72 -12.94 -6.27
N ASN A 168 3.80 -12.09 -5.83
CA ASN A 168 3.97 -10.64 -5.87
C ASN A 168 5.11 -10.16 -4.96
N TYR A 169 5.31 -10.80 -3.82
CA TYR A 169 6.46 -10.56 -2.94
C TYR A 169 7.78 -10.82 -3.68
N GLN A 170 7.93 -11.96 -4.38
CA GLN A 170 9.13 -12.26 -5.14
C GLN A 170 9.38 -11.23 -6.25
N ARG A 171 8.34 -10.87 -7.01
CA ARG A 171 8.44 -9.83 -8.05
C ARG A 171 8.82 -8.47 -7.47
N ALA A 172 8.30 -8.11 -6.29
CA ALA A 172 8.68 -6.88 -5.62
C ALA A 172 10.15 -6.88 -5.19
N LEU A 173 10.68 -8.00 -4.69
CA LEU A 173 12.09 -8.15 -4.35
C LEU A 173 12.99 -8.03 -5.59
N GLU A 174 12.66 -8.69 -6.69
CA GLU A 174 13.41 -8.61 -7.95
C GLU A 174 13.43 -7.18 -8.49
N ASN A 175 12.30 -6.47 -8.41
CA ASN A 175 12.17 -5.08 -8.85
C ASN A 175 12.81 -4.06 -7.89
N SER A 176 13.19 -4.45 -6.68
CA SER A 176 13.71 -3.54 -5.65
C SER A 176 15.13 -3.06 -5.92
N ASN A 177 15.92 -3.84 -6.65
CA ASN A 177 17.32 -3.50 -6.95
C ASN A 177 17.40 -2.62 -8.21
N PHE A 178 17.08 -1.34 -8.04
CA PHE A 178 17.10 -0.35 -9.11
C PHE A 178 18.46 -0.26 -9.83
N PHE A 179 19.56 -0.33 -9.10
CA PHE A 179 20.90 -0.25 -9.68
C PHE A 179 21.22 -1.48 -10.53
N LYS A 180 20.89 -2.67 -10.06
CA LYS A 180 21.07 -3.91 -10.83
C LYS A 180 20.26 -3.87 -12.14
N ARG A 181 19.02 -3.38 -12.11
CA ARG A 181 18.20 -3.22 -13.32
C ARG A 181 18.76 -2.20 -14.31
N ILE A 182 19.39 -1.13 -13.81
CA ILE A 182 20.09 -0.18 -14.69
C ILE A 182 21.33 -0.85 -15.32
N GLU A 183 22.11 -1.59 -14.55
CA GLU A 183 23.26 -2.33 -15.06
C GLU A 183 22.83 -3.33 -16.16
N GLU A 184 21.83 -4.17 -15.88
CA GLU A 184 21.25 -5.12 -16.84
C GLU A 184 20.77 -4.42 -18.11
N PHE A 185 20.06 -3.30 -18.00
CA PHE A 185 19.60 -2.52 -19.15
C PHE A 185 20.74 -1.90 -19.95
N ILE A 186 21.80 -1.41 -19.31
CA ILE A 186 22.99 -0.91 -19.97
C ILE A 186 23.70 -2.04 -20.73
N ASP A 187 23.84 -3.22 -20.11
CA ASP A 187 24.47 -4.38 -20.73
C ASP A 187 23.68 -4.83 -21.96
N GLU A 188 22.35 -4.90 -21.90
CA GLU A 188 21.48 -5.17 -23.05
C GLU A 188 21.68 -4.14 -24.19
N LEU A 189 21.75 -2.84 -23.84
CA LEU A 189 22.02 -1.80 -24.84
C LEU A 189 23.38 -1.94 -25.50
N ILE A 190 24.40 -2.32 -24.76
CA ILE A 190 25.76 -2.56 -25.26
C ILE A 190 25.76 -3.75 -26.22
N GLU A 191 25.08 -4.85 -25.86
CA GLU A 191 24.96 -6.03 -26.72
C GLU A 191 24.24 -5.70 -28.04
N ILE A 192 23.12 -4.96 -27.97
CA ILE A 192 22.38 -4.54 -29.19
C ILE A 192 23.22 -3.64 -30.08
N ASN A 193 24.05 -2.76 -29.55
CA ASN A 193 24.88 -1.85 -30.33
C ASN A 193 26.21 -2.46 -30.81
N ASN A 194 26.60 -3.64 -30.29
CA ASN A 194 27.78 -4.39 -30.77
C ASN A 194 27.44 -5.44 -31.81
N LEU A 195 26.19 -5.54 -32.24
CA LEU A 195 25.69 -6.33 -33.37
C LEU A 195 25.58 -5.48 -34.65
#